data_68420a23dcf23cd651b01b5151f4027b
#
_entry.id   68420a23dcf23cd651b01b5151f4027b
#
_cell.length_a   1.000
_cell.length_b   1.000
_cell.length_c   1.000
_cell.angle_alpha   90.00
_cell.angle_beta   90.00
_cell.angle_gamma   90.00
#
_symmetry.space_group_name_H-M   'P 1'
#
loop_
_entity.id
_entity.type
_entity.pdbx_description
1 polymer ?
#
loop_
_entity_poly.entity_id
_entity_poly.type
_entity_poly.pdbx_seq_one_letter_code
_entity_poly.pdbx_strand_id
1 'polypeptide(L)'
;VSLQGWGAGVLASTVDEALSEARTACLLAHPNIVTVHDFEIEGDYAYLVMEFVDGLNLSELLARVEGGYLTYAEAAHMISSLAKALQYAHENGVLHLDIKPTNIMIDRQGTVKLADFGMATLASAAGYGGARGGTVGYMPPEQVEGMLVDERADIFSLAVVLRQALTGVNVFAGRTAKESLDHIYKGPKIPLLKQDPEVPFAVDAALTQALSPEPSMRQGSVLEFAQEIVAPLGNE
;
A
#
# COMPACT_ATOMS: atom_id res chain seq x y z
N VAL A 1 -4.14 0.09 19.19
CA VAL A 1 -3.27 1.28 18.96
C VAL A 1 -3.28 2.12 20.22
N SER A 2 -2.11 2.54 20.74
CA SER A 2 -2.02 3.43 21.90
C SER A 2 -2.28 4.87 21.47
N LEU A 3 -3.17 5.56 22.17
CA LEU A 3 -3.49 6.99 21.97
C LEU A 3 -2.61 7.91 22.86
N GLN A 4 -1.63 7.37 23.56
CA GLN A 4 -0.71 8.11 24.47
C GLN A 4 0.23 9.10 23.75
N GLY A 5 -0.08 9.59 22.62
CA GLY A 5 0.65 10.65 21.92
C GLY A 5 -0.23 11.86 21.63
N TRP A 6 -1.49 11.78 21.96
CA TRP A 6 -2.44 12.87 21.76
C TRP A 6 -2.19 13.94 22.85
N GLY A 7 -1.15 14.74 22.63
CA GLY A 7 -0.81 15.84 23.54
C GLY A 7 -1.95 16.85 23.61
N ALA A 8 -2.06 17.55 24.76
CA ALA A 8 -3.05 18.56 25.08
C ALA A 8 -3.13 19.77 24.10
N GLY A 9 -2.52 19.71 22.95
CA GLY A 9 -2.50 20.72 21.90
C GLY A 9 -3.08 20.31 20.56
N VAL A 10 -3.50 19.05 20.38
CA VAL A 10 -4.24 18.63 19.18
C VAL A 10 -5.68 19.08 19.36
N LEU A 11 -6.18 19.92 18.43
CA LEU A 11 -7.57 20.40 18.46
C LEU A 11 -8.50 19.17 18.47
N ALA A 12 -9.47 19.14 19.36
CA ALA A 12 -10.46 18.04 19.47
C ALA A 12 -11.11 17.72 18.11
N SER A 13 -11.31 18.72 17.26
CA SER A 13 -11.81 18.57 15.89
C SER A 13 -10.92 17.66 15.01
N THR A 14 -9.61 17.74 15.13
CA THR A 14 -8.68 16.91 14.32
C THR A 14 -8.72 15.43 14.73
N VAL A 15 -8.95 15.18 16.02
CA VAL A 15 -9.12 13.83 16.57
C VAL A 15 -10.45 13.24 16.11
N ASP A 16 -11.54 14.03 16.21
CA ASP A 16 -12.87 13.59 15.78
C ASP A 16 -12.92 13.32 14.27
N GLU A 17 -12.25 14.13 13.45
CA GLU A 17 -12.10 13.91 12.00
C GLU A 17 -11.37 12.59 11.72
N ALA A 18 -10.20 12.37 12.34
CA ALA A 18 -9.43 11.14 12.15
C ALA A 18 -10.19 9.89 12.60
N LEU A 19 -10.95 9.98 13.71
CA LEU A 19 -11.81 8.89 14.17
C LEU A 19 -12.99 8.65 13.22
N SER A 20 -13.53 9.71 12.60
CA SER A 20 -14.60 9.59 11.60
C SER A 20 -14.10 8.89 10.33
N GLU A 21 -12.90 9.24 9.84
CA GLU A 21 -12.28 8.57 8.70
C GLU A 21 -11.99 7.10 9.00
N ALA A 22 -11.43 6.80 10.18
CA ALA A 22 -11.21 5.42 10.60
C ALA A 22 -12.50 4.60 10.68
N ARG A 23 -13.58 5.18 11.20
CA ARG A 23 -14.89 4.52 11.20
C ARG A 23 -15.41 4.28 9.79
N THR A 24 -15.21 5.22 8.86
CA THR A 24 -15.60 5.04 7.46
C THR A 24 -14.80 3.90 6.82
N ALA A 25 -13.50 3.82 7.09
CA ALA A 25 -12.66 2.71 6.64
C ALA A 25 -13.11 1.35 7.23
N CYS A 26 -13.60 1.32 8.48
CA CYS A 26 -14.16 0.12 9.11
C CYS A 26 -15.47 -0.36 8.45
N LEU A 27 -16.18 0.49 7.70
CA LEU A 27 -17.41 0.12 7.01
C LEU A 27 -17.17 -0.50 5.63
N LEU A 28 -15.92 -0.54 5.14
CA LEU A 28 -15.59 -1.17 3.87
C LEU A 28 -15.84 -2.68 3.93
N ALA A 29 -16.72 -3.17 3.07
CA ALA A 29 -17.07 -4.59 2.97
C ALA A 29 -16.77 -5.08 1.55
N HIS A 30 -15.63 -5.75 1.37
CA HIS A 30 -15.20 -6.27 0.08
C HIS A 30 -14.41 -7.57 0.28
N PRO A 31 -14.51 -8.58 -0.61
CA PRO A 31 -13.84 -9.87 -0.44
C PRO A 31 -12.31 -9.75 -0.33
N ASN A 32 -11.72 -8.73 -0.94
CA ASN A 32 -10.27 -8.49 -0.89
C ASN A 32 -9.86 -7.38 0.09
N ILE A 33 -10.73 -7.01 1.05
CA ILE A 33 -10.42 -6.14 2.19
C ILE A 33 -10.59 -6.96 3.45
N VAL A 34 -9.67 -6.82 4.42
CA VAL A 34 -9.82 -7.42 5.75
C VAL A 34 -10.99 -6.75 6.46
N THR A 35 -12.00 -7.54 6.82
CA THR A 35 -13.23 -7.01 7.43
C THR A 35 -12.95 -6.55 8.84
N VAL A 36 -13.31 -5.31 9.17
CA VAL A 36 -13.33 -4.81 10.55
C VAL A 36 -14.72 -5.04 11.13
N HIS A 37 -14.79 -5.74 12.25
CA HIS A 37 -16.04 -6.10 12.92
C HIS A 37 -16.44 -5.07 13.96
N ASP A 38 -15.46 -4.43 14.61
CA ASP A 38 -15.70 -3.47 15.67
C ASP A 38 -14.53 -2.52 15.87
N PHE A 39 -14.82 -1.32 16.36
CA PHE A 39 -13.85 -0.30 16.72
C PHE A 39 -14.27 0.35 18.04
N GLU A 40 -13.48 0.14 19.09
CA GLU A 40 -13.74 0.68 20.41
C GLU A 40 -12.58 1.53 20.92
N ILE A 41 -12.89 2.54 21.72
CA ILE A 41 -11.90 3.36 22.43
C ILE A 41 -12.13 3.16 23.93
N GLU A 42 -11.07 2.75 24.61
CA GLU A 42 -11.06 2.60 26.06
C GLU A 42 -9.85 3.31 26.66
N GLY A 43 -10.06 4.41 27.34
CA GLY A 43 -9.00 5.26 27.87
C GLY A 43 -8.08 5.78 26.75
N ASP A 44 -6.79 5.48 26.87
CA ASP A 44 -5.75 5.88 25.91
C ASP A 44 -5.52 4.85 24.78
N TYR A 45 -6.42 3.89 24.61
CA TYR A 45 -6.26 2.81 23.62
C TYR A 45 -7.44 2.77 22.64
N ALA A 46 -7.14 2.56 21.37
CA ALA A 46 -8.11 2.19 20.35
C ALA A 46 -7.93 0.71 20.00
N TYR A 47 -9.03 -0.03 20.05
CA TYR A 47 -9.11 -1.46 19.74
C TYR A 47 -9.82 -1.65 18.40
N LEU A 48 -9.20 -2.41 17.52
CA LEU A 48 -9.78 -2.83 16.25
C LEU A 48 -10.01 -4.34 16.32
N VAL A 49 -11.25 -4.76 16.17
CA VAL A 49 -11.62 -6.16 16.06
C VAL A 49 -11.84 -6.47 14.58
N MET A 50 -11.05 -7.39 14.03
CA MET A 50 -11.09 -7.72 12.61
C MET A 50 -11.15 -9.22 12.36
N GLU A 51 -11.53 -9.62 11.15
CA GLU A 51 -11.48 -11.02 10.75
C GLU A 51 -10.05 -11.57 10.89
N PHE A 52 -9.96 -12.83 11.28
CA PHE A 52 -8.69 -13.55 11.31
C PHE A 52 -8.42 -14.16 9.93
N VAL A 53 -7.33 -13.75 9.29
CA VAL A 53 -6.88 -14.33 8.03
C VAL A 53 -5.88 -15.46 8.32
N ASP A 54 -6.30 -16.71 8.13
CA ASP A 54 -5.42 -17.89 8.32
C ASP A 54 -4.46 -18.04 7.13
N GLY A 55 -3.34 -17.34 7.20
CA GLY A 55 -2.38 -17.29 6.11
C GLY A 55 -1.09 -16.56 6.47
N LEU A 56 -0.48 -15.92 5.50
CA LEU A 56 0.76 -15.14 5.63
C LEU A 56 0.53 -13.75 5.07
N ASN A 57 1.29 -12.78 5.55
CA ASN A 57 1.41 -11.54 4.80
C ASN A 57 2.43 -11.70 3.65
N LEU A 58 2.37 -10.81 2.65
CA LEU A 58 3.25 -10.89 1.47
C LEU A 58 4.73 -10.83 1.84
N SER A 59 5.12 -10.10 2.88
CA SER A 59 6.51 -10.04 3.33
C SER A 59 7.00 -11.41 3.83
N GLU A 60 6.17 -12.11 4.61
CA GLU A 60 6.45 -13.46 5.08
C GLU A 60 6.45 -14.47 3.95
N LEU A 61 5.54 -14.33 2.98
CA LEU A 61 5.48 -15.19 1.80
C LEU A 61 6.76 -15.04 0.97
N LEU A 62 7.15 -13.82 0.62
CA LEU A 62 8.38 -13.55 -0.15
C LEU A 62 9.64 -14.07 0.56
N ALA A 63 9.67 -14.03 1.90
CA ALA A 63 10.79 -14.58 2.66
C ALA A 63 10.88 -16.12 2.63
N ARG A 64 9.81 -16.82 2.23
CA ARG A 64 9.72 -18.29 2.23
C ARG A 64 9.79 -18.91 0.83
N VAL A 65 9.39 -18.17 -0.20
CA VAL A 65 9.45 -18.67 -1.58
C VAL A 65 10.87 -18.67 -2.09
N GLU A 66 11.20 -19.63 -2.94
CA GLU A 66 12.50 -19.71 -3.59
C GLU A 66 12.73 -18.47 -4.46
N GLY A 67 13.90 -17.86 -4.37
CA GLY A 67 14.21 -16.61 -5.08
C GLY A 67 13.66 -15.33 -4.43
N GLY A 68 12.70 -15.43 -3.51
CA GLY A 68 12.12 -14.27 -2.82
C GLY A 68 11.18 -13.42 -3.68
N TYR A 69 10.63 -13.97 -4.77
CA TYR A 69 9.73 -13.28 -5.71
C TYR A 69 8.56 -14.17 -6.13
N LEU A 70 7.50 -13.57 -6.64
CA LEU A 70 6.32 -14.25 -7.15
C LEU A 70 6.49 -14.59 -8.64
N THR A 71 5.81 -15.63 -9.11
CA THR A 71 5.58 -15.86 -10.53
C THR A 71 4.70 -14.75 -11.13
N TYR A 72 4.73 -14.59 -12.45
CA TYR A 72 3.89 -13.60 -13.14
C TYR A 72 2.40 -13.83 -12.90
N ALA A 73 1.95 -15.09 -12.90
CA ALA A 73 0.58 -15.45 -12.62
C ALA A 73 0.14 -15.06 -11.19
N GLU A 74 0.98 -15.32 -10.18
CA GLU A 74 0.72 -14.91 -8.80
C GLU A 74 0.71 -13.38 -8.65
N ALA A 75 1.65 -12.69 -9.30
CA ALA A 75 1.70 -11.22 -9.30
C ALA A 75 0.46 -10.62 -9.99
N ALA A 76 0.02 -11.17 -11.12
CA ALA A 76 -1.20 -10.75 -11.81
C ALA A 76 -2.45 -10.97 -10.94
N HIS A 77 -2.56 -12.13 -10.28
CA HIS A 77 -3.66 -12.43 -9.35
C HIS A 77 -3.68 -11.45 -8.17
N MET A 78 -2.52 -11.19 -7.57
CA MET A 78 -2.37 -10.23 -6.47
C MET A 78 -2.82 -8.83 -6.91
N ILE A 79 -2.33 -8.31 -8.02
CA ILE A 79 -2.68 -6.98 -8.52
C ILE A 79 -4.16 -6.88 -8.87
N SER A 80 -4.74 -7.90 -9.53
CA SER A 80 -6.17 -7.94 -9.84
C SER A 80 -7.04 -7.84 -8.57
N SER A 81 -6.65 -8.55 -7.51
CA SER A 81 -7.38 -8.57 -6.24
C SER A 81 -7.26 -7.24 -5.50
N LEU A 82 -6.03 -6.70 -5.39
CA LEU A 82 -5.77 -5.44 -4.70
C LEU A 82 -6.39 -4.23 -5.41
N ALA A 83 -6.36 -4.22 -6.74
CA ALA A 83 -6.98 -3.14 -7.53
C ALA A 83 -8.49 -3.07 -7.33
N LYS A 84 -9.19 -4.21 -7.24
CA LYS A 84 -10.63 -4.25 -6.92
C LYS A 84 -10.91 -3.71 -5.52
N ALA A 85 -10.08 -4.08 -4.54
CA ALA A 85 -10.18 -3.58 -3.16
C ALA A 85 -9.99 -2.06 -3.09
N LEU A 86 -8.93 -1.56 -3.72
CA LEU A 86 -8.61 -0.13 -3.74
C LEU A 86 -9.63 0.68 -4.51
N GLN A 87 -10.08 0.20 -5.68
CA GLN A 87 -11.13 0.87 -6.44
C GLN A 87 -12.41 1.03 -5.60
N TYR A 88 -12.84 -0.05 -4.95
CA TYR A 88 -14.00 -0.01 -4.06
C TYR A 88 -13.80 1.01 -2.92
N ALA A 89 -12.62 1.07 -2.31
CA ALA A 89 -12.33 2.04 -1.26
C ALA A 89 -12.34 3.47 -1.79
N HIS A 90 -11.70 3.73 -2.94
CA HIS A 90 -11.65 5.05 -3.59
C HIS A 90 -13.04 5.57 -3.96
N GLU A 91 -13.92 4.71 -4.47
CA GLU A 91 -15.34 5.04 -4.78
C GLU A 91 -16.13 5.39 -3.50
N ASN A 92 -15.70 4.92 -2.33
CA ASN A 92 -16.26 5.27 -1.02
C ASN A 92 -15.50 6.42 -0.33
N GLY A 93 -14.61 7.13 -1.06
CA GLY A 93 -13.85 8.27 -0.55
C GLY A 93 -12.74 7.90 0.45
N VAL A 94 -12.29 6.64 0.46
CA VAL A 94 -11.24 6.16 1.38
C VAL A 94 -9.97 5.87 0.61
N LEU A 95 -8.87 6.53 1.01
CA LEU A 95 -7.51 6.21 0.58
C LEU A 95 -6.86 5.25 1.58
N HIS A 96 -5.95 4.38 1.11
CA HIS A 96 -5.25 3.45 1.99
C HIS A 96 -4.01 4.08 2.64
N LEU A 97 -3.14 4.68 1.85
CA LEU A 97 -1.94 5.44 2.22
C LEU A 97 -0.84 4.69 2.99
N ASP A 98 -0.98 3.39 3.22
CA ASP A 98 0.04 2.52 3.86
C ASP A 98 0.14 1.15 3.18
N ILE A 99 0.07 1.12 1.83
CA ILE A 99 0.22 -0.12 1.06
C ILE A 99 1.67 -0.58 1.13
N LYS A 100 1.85 -1.78 1.70
CA LYS A 100 3.16 -2.43 1.88
C LYS A 100 2.96 -3.94 2.04
N PRO A 101 4.00 -4.76 1.84
CA PRO A 101 3.89 -6.23 1.91
C PRO A 101 3.32 -6.77 3.22
N THR A 102 3.54 -6.09 4.35
CA THR A 102 3.01 -6.53 5.66
C THR A 102 1.50 -6.33 5.80
N ASN A 103 0.89 -5.46 4.99
CA ASN A 103 -0.55 -5.18 5.00
C ASN A 103 -1.31 -5.96 3.91
N ILE A 104 -0.63 -6.79 3.13
CA ILE A 104 -1.22 -7.66 2.11
C ILE A 104 -1.23 -9.09 2.65
N MET A 105 -2.40 -9.60 2.98
CA MET A 105 -2.62 -10.93 3.53
C MET A 105 -2.98 -11.91 2.42
N ILE A 106 -2.43 -13.12 2.47
CA ILE A 106 -2.75 -14.21 1.55
C ILE A 106 -3.16 -15.40 2.42
N ASP A 107 -4.42 -15.84 2.30
CA ASP A 107 -4.91 -16.99 3.04
C ASP A 107 -4.43 -18.31 2.41
N ARG A 108 -4.75 -19.45 3.07
CA ARG A 108 -4.36 -20.79 2.61
C ARG A 108 -5.02 -21.19 1.27
N GLN A 109 -6.08 -20.53 0.86
CA GLN A 109 -6.77 -20.75 -0.41
C GLN A 109 -6.21 -19.87 -1.53
N GLY A 110 -5.26 -18.96 -1.21
CA GLY A 110 -4.69 -17.99 -2.14
C GLY A 110 -5.51 -16.70 -2.28
N THR A 111 -6.51 -16.48 -1.41
CA THR A 111 -7.27 -15.23 -1.41
C THR A 111 -6.38 -14.10 -0.91
N VAL A 112 -6.28 -13.04 -1.71
CA VAL A 112 -5.53 -11.83 -1.34
C VAL A 112 -6.45 -10.82 -0.68
N LYS A 113 -6.07 -10.32 0.49
CA LYS A 113 -6.81 -9.30 1.23
C LYS A 113 -5.89 -8.16 1.66
N LEU A 114 -6.37 -6.93 1.51
CA LEU A 114 -5.68 -5.73 1.98
C LEU A 114 -6.16 -5.38 3.39
N ALA A 115 -5.23 -5.22 4.33
CA ALA A 115 -5.47 -4.91 5.73
C ALA A 115 -5.12 -3.45 6.05
N ASP A 116 -5.58 -2.95 7.20
CA ASP A 116 -5.16 -1.69 7.82
C ASP A 116 -5.58 -0.42 7.05
N PHE A 117 -6.76 -0.40 6.41
CA PHE A 117 -7.37 0.81 5.86
C PHE A 117 -7.62 1.86 6.96
N GLY A 118 -7.35 3.13 6.64
CA GLY A 118 -7.60 4.27 7.54
C GLY A 118 -6.62 4.40 8.74
N MET A 119 -5.69 3.45 8.90
CA MET A 119 -4.72 3.49 10.01
C MET A 119 -3.67 4.60 9.84
N ALA A 120 -3.38 5.02 8.59
CA ALA A 120 -2.45 6.12 8.31
C ALA A 120 -2.97 7.45 8.86
N THR A 121 -4.26 7.72 8.71
CA THR A 121 -4.93 8.93 9.23
C THR A 121 -4.94 8.93 10.76
N LEU A 122 -5.28 7.81 11.39
CA LEU A 122 -5.23 7.67 12.86
C LEU A 122 -3.81 7.86 13.39
N ALA A 123 -2.80 7.27 12.75
CA ALA A 123 -1.41 7.41 13.16
C ALA A 123 -0.93 8.86 13.03
N SER A 124 -1.31 9.55 11.97
CA SER A 124 -0.97 10.96 11.75
C SER A 124 -1.61 11.86 12.79
N ALA A 125 -2.89 11.69 13.07
CA ALA A 125 -3.62 12.45 14.10
C ALA A 125 -3.07 12.20 15.52
N ALA A 126 -2.58 10.98 15.79
CA ALA A 126 -1.93 10.63 17.06
C ALA A 126 -0.49 11.17 17.20
N GLY A 127 -0.01 11.95 16.22
CA GLY A 127 1.37 12.48 16.25
C GLY A 127 2.43 11.44 15.87
N TYR A 128 2.03 10.24 15.46
CA TYR A 128 2.94 9.20 14.96
C TYR A 128 3.22 9.31 13.47
N GLY A 129 2.80 10.41 12.82
CA GLY A 129 2.98 10.70 11.40
C GLY A 129 4.43 10.92 10.95
N GLY A 130 5.39 10.69 11.83
CA GLY A 130 6.81 10.60 11.47
C GLY A 130 7.09 9.24 10.81
N ALA A 131 7.34 9.26 9.52
CA ALA A 131 7.74 8.09 8.76
C ALA A 131 8.88 7.34 9.45
N ARG A 132 8.61 6.19 10.04
CA ARG A 132 9.66 5.28 10.51
C ARG A 132 10.35 4.70 9.27
N GLY A 133 11.67 4.82 9.18
CA GLY A 133 12.51 4.62 7.99
C GLY A 133 12.17 3.44 7.06
N GLY A 134 11.59 2.32 7.54
CA GLY A 134 11.23 1.19 6.69
C GLY A 134 9.95 1.36 5.87
N THR A 135 8.99 2.17 6.31
CA THR A 135 7.71 2.37 5.62
C THR A 135 7.84 3.39 4.48
N VAL A 136 8.76 4.35 4.59
CA VAL A 136 8.95 5.42 3.60
C VAL A 136 9.29 4.89 2.21
N GLY A 137 9.94 3.74 2.11
CA GLY A 137 10.27 3.14 0.82
C GLY A 137 9.08 2.69 -0.04
N TYR A 138 7.83 2.78 0.48
CA TYR A 138 6.59 2.52 -0.27
C TYR A 138 5.76 3.79 -0.46
N MET A 139 6.01 4.84 0.30
CA MET A 139 5.25 6.09 0.24
C MET A 139 5.66 6.93 -0.97
N PRO A 140 4.70 7.55 -1.68
CA PRO A 140 5.03 8.51 -2.73
C PRO A 140 5.57 9.83 -2.15
N PRO A 141 6.28 10.64 -2.95
CA PRO A 141 6.88 11.89 -2.50
C PRO A 141 5.90 12.85 -1.83
N GLU A 142 4.74 13.07 -2.45
CA GLU A 142 3.70 13.97 -1.96
C GLU A 142 3.20 13.61 -0.56
N GLN A 143 3.14 12.31 -0.24
CA GLN A 143 2.76 11.84 1.10
C GLN A 143 3.88 12.07 2.11
N VAL A 144 5.14 11.79 1.75
CA VAL A 144 6.29 12.01 2.65
C VAL A 144 6.50 13.49 2.91
N GLU A 145 6.22 14.35 1.94
CA GLU A 145 6.36 15.81 2.03
C GLU A 145 5.15 16.49 2.69
N GLY A 146 4.10 15.72 3.03
CA GLY A 146 2.88 16.24 3.66
C GLY A 146 2.04 17.12 2.73
N MET A 147 2.12 16.86 1.42
CA MET A 147 1.29 17.53 0.41
C MET A 147 -0.11 16.89 0.34
N LEU A 148 -1.00 17.48 -0.44
CA LEU A 148 -2.29 16.88 -0.73
C LEU A 148 -2.10 15.58 -1.52
N VAL A 149 -2.79 14.52 -1.07
CA VAL A 149 -2.77 13.19 -1.68
C VAL A 149 -4.13 12.86 -2.27
N ASP A 150 -4.12 12.10 -3.35
CA ASP A 150 -5.29 11.48 -3.97
C ASP A 150 -5.05 9.97 -4.21
N GLU A 151 -5.95 9.31 -4.93
CA GLU A 151 -5.87 7.88 -5.24
C GLU A 151 -4.57 7.44 -5.93
N ARG A 152 -3.87 8.37 -6.58
CA ARG A 152 -2.58 8.10 -7.24
C ARG A 152 -1.45 7.83 -6.25
N ALA A 153 -1.61 8.21 -4.99
CA ALA A 153 -0.69 7.82 -3.92
C ALA A 153 -0.71 6.30 -3.69
N ASP A 154 -1.90 5.70 -3.69
CA ASP A 154 -2.07 4.25 -3.55
C ASP A 154 -1.55 3.50 -4.79
N ILE A 155 -1.71 4.07 -6.00
CA ILE A 155 -1.15 3.49 -7.25
C ILE A 155 0.38 3.40 -7.16
N PHE A 156 1.05 4.48 -6.71
CA PHE A 156 2.50 4.47 -6.51
C PHE A 156 2.94 3.37 -5.55
N SER A 157 2.31 3.31 -4.37
CA SER A 157 2.64 2.32 -3.34
C SER A 157 2.42 0.89 -3.82
N LEU A 158 1.32 0.64 -4.56
CA LEU A 158 1.01 -0.65 -5.17
C LEU A 158 2.06 -1.03 -6.23
N ALA A 159 2.52 -0.07 -7.03
CA ALA A 159 3.57 -0.29 -8.03
C ALA A 159 4.92 -0.64 -7.39
N VAL A 160 5.27 -0.01 -6.26
CA VAL A 160 6.47 -0.38 -5.48
C VAL A 160 6.37 -1.81 -4.98
N VAL A 161 5.20 -2.19 -4.43
CA VAL A 161 4.95 -3.57 -3.96
C VAL A 161 5.04 -4.57 -5.11
N LEU A 162 4.41 -4.29 -6.26
CA LEU A 162 4.48 -5.17 -7.43
C LEU A 162 5.94 -5.36 -7.88
N ARG A 163 6.69 -4.26 -8.01
CA ARG A 163 8.09 -4.36 -8.40
C ARG A 163 8.89 -5.22 -7.42
N GLN A 164 8.68 -5.05 -6.12
CA GLN A 164 9.31 -5.90 -5.10
C GLN A 164 8.87 -7.36 -5.24
N ALA A 165 7.59 -7.60 -5.47
CA ALA A 165 7.06 -8.97 -5.64
C ALA A 165 7.66 -9.68 -6.84
N LEU A 166 7.99 -8.96 -7.93
CA LEU A 166 8.63 -9.50 -9.14
C LEU A 166 10.15 -9.68 -9.00
N THR A 167 10.83 -8.90 -8.14
CA THR A 167 12.30 -8.86 -8.10
C THR A 167 12.89 -9.27 -6.76
N GLY A 168 12.08 -9.44 -5.73
CA GLY A 168 12.53 -9.68 -4.35
C GLY A 168 13.08 -8.44 -3.63
N VAL A 169 13.20 -7.28 -4.31
CA VAL A 169 13.90 -6.11 -3.76
C VAL A 169 13.07 -4.84 -3.85
N ASN A 170 12.89 -4.15 -2.71
CA ASN A 170 12.38 -2.78 -2.72
C ASN A 170 13.50 -1.81 -3.08
N VAL A 171 13.42 -1.24 -4.29
CA VAL A 171 14.47 -0.37 -4.87
C VAL A 171 14.50 1.04 -4.28
N PHE A 172 13.46 1.43 -3.55
CA PHE A 172 13.34 2.76 -2.92
C PHE A 172 13.60 2.74 -1.41
N ALA A 173 13.76 1.57 -0.80
CA ALA A 173 14.06 1.47 0.61
C ALA A 173 15.40 2.15 0.93
N GLY A 174 15.38 3.09 1.87
CA GLY A 174 16.54 3.77 2.43
C GLY A 174 16.60 3.60 3.94
N ARG A 175 17.72 3.96 4.55
CA ARG A 175 17.90 3.97 6.01
C ARG A 175 17.13 5.10 6.68
N THR A 176 16.83 6.17 5.94
CA THR A 176 16.10 7.35 6.39
C THR A 176 15.05 7.74 5.34
N ALA A 177 14.04 8.53 5.76
CA ALA A 177 13.04 9.09 4.87
C ALA A 177 13.68 9.87 3.70
N LYS A 178 14.69 10.68 4.01
CA LYS A 178 15.42 11.46 3.01
C LYS A 178 16.12 10.56 1.98
N GLU A 179 16.75 9.48 2.42
CA GLU A 179 17.41 8.53 1.52
C GLU A 179 16.40 7.83 0.60
N SER A 180 15.23 7.43 1.14
CA SER A 180 14.14 6.86 0.34
C SER A 180 13.60 7.86 -0.69
N LEU A 181 13.36 9.11 -0.31
CA LEU A 181 12.97 10.16 -1.25
C LEU A 181 14.03 10.39 -2.33
N ASP A 182 15.29 10.45 -1.95
CA ASP A 182 16.40 10.57 -2.91
C ASP A 182 16.41 9.40 -3.92
N HIS A 183 16.09 8.18 -3.46
CA HIS A 183 15.97 7.03 -4.35
C HIS A 183 14.77 7.16 -5.30
N ILE A 184 13.62 7.63 -4.82
CA ILE A 184 12.41 7.83 -5.63
C ILE A 184 12.68 8.87 -6.73
N TYR A 185 13.23 10.06 -6.38
CA TYR A 185 13.50 11.11 -7.35
C TYR A 185 14.56 10.74 -8.38
N LYS A 186 15.55 9.90 -8.02
CA LYS A 186 16.56 9.38 -8.94
C LYS A 186 16.05 8.24 -9.81
N GLY A 187 14.89 7.68 -9.46
CA GLY A 187 14.37 6.47 -10.06
C GLY A 187 15.12 5.21 -9.64
N PRO A 188 14.64 4.03 -10.03
CA PRO A 188 15.29 2.77 -9.71
C PRO A 188 16.68 2.69 -10.38
N LYS A 189 17.70 2.33 -9.60
CA LYS A 189 19.10 2.22 -10.06
C LYS A 189 19.27 1.22 -11.19
N ILE A 190 18.46 0.17 -11.21
CA ILE A 190 18.47 -0.87 -12.23
C ILE A 190 17.07 -0.92 -12.85
N PRO A 191 16.90 -0.72 -14.16
CA PRO A 191 15.63 -0.93 -14.85
C PRO A 191 15.10 -2.35 -14.65
N LEU A 192 13.77 -2.53 -14.60
CA LEU A 192 13.16 -3.84 -14.37
C LEU A 192 13.58 -4.85 -15.46
N LEU A 193 13.57 -4.47 -16.72
CA LEU A 193 14.02 -5.28 -17.87
C LEU A 193 15.48 -5.75 -17.79
N LYS A 194 16.32 -5.10 -16.97
CA LYS A 194 17.69 -5.59 -16.71
C LYS A 194 17.76 -6.57 -15.54
N GLN A 195 16.80 -6.52 -14.64
CA GLN A 195 16.68 -7.47 -13.52
C GLN A 195 15.98 -8.75 -13.98
N ASP A 196 14.96 -8.58 -14.81
CA ASP A 196 14.14 -9.63 -15.37
C ASP A 196 13.87 -9.34 -16.87
N PRO A 197 14.71 -9.91 -17.79
CA PRO A 197 14.57 -9.68 -19.23
C PRO A 197 13.31 -10.31 -19.85
N GLU A 198 12.66 -11.23 -19.14
CA GLU A 198 11.45 -11.92 -19.60
C GLU A 198 10.17 -11.15 -19.27
N VAL A 199 10.25 -10.16 -18.37
CA VAL A 199 9.09 -9.34 -18.04
C VAL A 199 8.58 -8.63 -19.30
N PRO A 200 7.25 -8.66 -19.58
CA PRO A 200 6.70 -7.97 -20.74
C PRO A 200 7.00 -6.46 -20.72
N PHE A 201 7.39 -5.90 -21.86
CA PHE A 201 7.71 -4.47 -21.98
C PHE A 201 6.56 -3.57 -21.52
N ALA A 202 5.30 -3.99 -21.76
CA ALA A 202 4.12 -3.26 -21.29
C ALA A 202 4.08 -3.12 -19.77
N VAL A 203 4.50 -4.16 -19.02
CA VAL A 203 4.58 -4.14 -17.56
C VAL A 203 5.65 -3.18 -17.06
N ASP A 204 6.84 -3.18 -17.68
CA ASP A 204 7.92 -2.24 -17.35
C ASP A 204 7.49 -0.79 -17.61
N ALA A 205 6.79 -0.54 -18.74
CA ALA A 205 6.26 0.78 -19.08
C ALA A 205 5.19 1.26 -18.06
N ALA A 206 4.22 0.40 -17.72
CA ALA A 206 3.17 0.71 -16.76
C ALA A 206 3.75 0.97 -15.34
N LEU A 207 4.72 0.16 -14.90
CA LEU A 207 5.41 0.38 -13.64
C LEU A 207 6.22 1.67 -13.64
N THR A 208 6.89 1.99 -14.74
CA THR A 208 7.66 3.25 -14.87
C THR A 208 6.75 4.46 -14.75
N GLN A 209 5.56 4.41 -15.35
CA GLN A 209 4.55 5.45 -15.26
C GLN A 209 4.01 5.57 -13.82
N ALA A 210 3.59 4.47 -13.20
CA ALA A 210 3.04 4.45 -11.84
C ALA A 210 4.04 4.92 -10.78
N LEU A 211 5.34 4.70 -11.00
CA LEU A 211 6.44 5.10 -10.13
C LEU A 211 6.95 6.52 -10.40
N SER A 212 6.25 7.32 -11.22
CA SER A 212 6.60 8.72 -11.42
C SER A 212 6.54 9.50 -10.09
N PRO A 213 7.57 10.32 -9.78
CA PRO A 213 7.50 11.23 -8.64
C PRO A 213 6.33 12.21 -8.74
N GLU A 214 5.96 12.61 -9.96
CA GLU A 214 4.87 13.55 -10.23
C GLU A 214 3.53 12.79 -10.34
N PRO A 215 2.54 13.04 -9.44
CA PRO A 215 1.26 12.31 -9.45
C PRO A 215 0.49 12.43 -10.77
N SER A 216 0.53 13.61 -11.42
CA SER A 216 -0.16 13.88 -12.69
C SER A 216 0.32 13.00 -13.85
N MET A 217 1.49 12.41 -13.73
CA MET A 217 2.08 11.52 -14.75
C MET A 217 1.71 10.05 -14.55
N ARG A 218 1.13 9.68 -13.39
CA ARG A 218 0.69 8.32 -13.09
C ARG A 218 -0.63 8.00 -13.79
N GLN A 219 -1.05 6.73 -13.79
CA GLN A 219 -2.38 6.32 -14.24
C GLN A 219 -3.47 7.08 -13.48
N GLY A 220 -4.60 7.31 -14.16
CA GLY A 220 -5.74 8.06 -13.61
C GLY A 220 -6.57 7.28 -12.59
N SER A 221 -6.46 5.94 -12.58
CA SER A 221 -7.13 5.07 -11.62
C SER A 221 -6.34 3.78 -11.38
N VAL A 222 -6.61 3.13 -10.24
CA VAL A 222 -5.98 1.84 -9.92
C VAL A 222 -6.42 0.73 -10.87
N LEU A 223 -7.62 0.81 -11.46
CA LEU A 223 -8.07 -0.15 -12.46
C LEU A 223 -7.33 0.00 -13.79
N GLU A 224 -7.04 1.24 -14.21
CA GLU A 224 -6.21 1.49 -15.39
C GLU A 224 -4.82 0.86 -15.20
N PHE A 225 -4.15 1.14 -14.10
CA PHE A 225 -2.88 0.50 -13.74
C PHE A 225 -2.97 -1.04 -13.77
N ALA A 226 -4.01 -1.61 -13.12
CA ALA A 226 -4.17 -3.06 -13.08
C ALA A 226 -4.40 -3.68 -14.46
N GLN A 227 -5.13 -3.04 -15.36
CA GLN A 227 -5.36 -3.53 -16.74
C GLN A 227 -4.05 -3.61 -17.52
N GLU A 228 -3.18 -2.60 -17.37
CA GLU A 228 -1.86 -2.56 -18.03
C GLU A 228 -0.88 -3.61 -17.48
N ILE A 229 -1.11 -4.11 -16.26
CA ILE A 229 -0.26 -5.14 -15.62
C ILE A 229 -0.82 -6.54 -15.84
N VAL A 230 -2.11 -6.76 -15.55
CA VAL A 230 -2.70 -8.11 -15.46
C VAL A 230 -2.77 -8.78 -16.83
N ALA A 231 -3.18 -8.05 -17.86
CA ALA A 231 -3.31 -8.62 -19.19
C ALA A 231 -1.97 -9.13 -19.78
N PRO A 232 -0.85 -8.37 -19.70
CA PRO A 232 0.44 -8.86 -20.15
C PRO A 232 1.02 -10.01 -19.30
N LEU A 233 0.85 -9.97 -17.96
CA LEU A 233 1.38 -11.03 -17.07
C LEU A 233 0.54 -12.33 -17.09
N GLY A 234 -0.73 -12.26 -17.45
CA GLY A 234 -1.65 -13.40 -17.45
C GLY A 234 -1.73 -14.16 -18.77
N ASN A 235 -1.00 -13.76 -19.80
CA ASN A 235 -1.01 -14.38 -21.14
C ASN A 235 0.12 -15.42 -21.36
N GLU A 236 0.78 -15.89 -20.29
CA GLU A 236 1.78 -16.97 -20.35
C GLU A 236 1.24 -18.30 -19.84
#